data_5dfcc98d918b893b2f42d52142fda370
#
_entry.id   5dfcc98d918b893b2f42d52142fda370
#
_cell.length_a   1.000
_cell.length_b   1.000
_cell.length_c   1.000
_cell.angle_alpha   90.00
_cell.angle_beta   90.00
_cell.angle_gamma   90.00
#
_symmetry.space_group_name_H-M   'P 1'
#
loop_
_entity.id
_entity.type
_entity.pdbx_description
1 polymer ?
#
loop_
_entity_poly.entity_id
_entity_poly.type
_entity_poly.pdbx_seq_one_letter_code
_entity_poly.pdbx_strand_id
1 'polypeptide(L)'
;QALRQLVRNFTDPRVGCVSGLYRLGDPHDLRGQGEGLYWRYETFIKRQESRLHSILGAHGALYAIRKSLFQPLTETSINDDYLIPMRIVEQGYRSVYEPAAVAWEREVASVEGEFARRRRIAAGNCQQTVELLRMLSPLRGGVAVSFFSHKVLRTVAPLFMVALLISSVWGPTPWAAAALILQAMLYGSAAVGYLCQRRGWTVRWLSAPL
;
A
#
# COMPACT_ATOMS: atom_id res chain seq x y z
N GLN A 1 2.79 -23.86 -8.72
CA GLN A 1 3.71 -23.78 -7.54
C GLN A 1 3.24 -22.74 -6.51
N ALA A 2 2.81 -21.52 -6.94
CA ALA A 2 2.41 -20.44 -6.02
C ALA A 2 1.28 -20.85 -5.05
N LEU A 3 0.21 -21.49 -5.55
CA LEU A 3 -0.89 -21.98 -4.70
C LEU A 3 -0.42 -22.94 -3.61
N ARG A 4 0.50 -23.86 -3.92
CA ARG A 4 1.06 -24.79 -2.93
C ARG A 4 1.80 -24.03 -1.82
N GLN A 5 2.52 -22.95 -2.16
CA GLN A 5 3.22 -22.12 -1.20
C GLN A 5 2.23 -21.37 -0.30
N LEU A 6 1.11 -20.88 -0.82
CA LEU A 6 0.08 -20.25 0.01
C LEU A 6 -0.57 -21.24 0.96
N VAL A 7 -1.00 -22.41 0.44
CA VAL A 7 -1.80 -23.38 1.19
C VAL A 7 -1.03 -23.97 2.36
N ARG A 8 0.28 -24.19 2.24
CA ARG A 8 1.11 -24.74 3.33
C ARG A 8 1.07 -23.91 4.63
N ASN A 9 0.83 -22.58 4.52
CA ASN A 9 0.77 -21.73 5.70
C ASN A 9 -0.48 -21.98 6.56
N PHE A 10 -1.52 -22.59 5.99
CA PHE A 10 -2.75 -22.93 6.72
C PHE A 10 -2.62 -24.18 7.61
N THR A 11 -1.45 -24.81 7.69
CA THR A 11 -1.15 -25.82 8.71
C THR A 11 -1.16 -25.20 10.12
N ASP A 12 -0.82 -23.91 10.25
CA ASP A 12 -1.04 -23.15 11.49
C ASP A 12 -2.53 -22.75 11.58
N PRO A 13 -3.28 -23.26 12.58
CA PRO A 13 -4.71 -22.93 12.72
C PRO A 13 -4.99 -21.45 12.98
N ARG A 14 -3.98 -20.69 13.47
CA ARG A 14 -4.09 -19.24 13.70
C ARG A 14 -4.03 -18.43 12.41
N VAL A 15 -3.56 -19.00 11.29
CA VAL A 15 -3.46 -18.32 10.01
C VAL A 15 -4.81 -18.38 9.30
N GLY A 16 -5.40 -17.22 9.05
CA GLY A 16 -6.68 -17.05 8.35
C GLY A 16 -6.54 -16.52 6.93
N CYS A 17 -5.46 -15.77 6.65
CA CYS A 17 -5.14 -15.21 5.33
C CYS A 17 -3.65 -15.35 5.02
N VAL A 18 -3.33 -15.58 3.75
CA VAL A 18 -1.95 -15.64 3.24
C VAL A 18 -1.87 -14.82 1.96
N SER A 19 -1.02 -13.80 1.93
CA SER A 19 -0.75 -12.98 0.75
C SER A 19 0.55 -13.40 0.09
N GLY A 20 0.55 -13.53 -1.22
CA GLY A 20 1.76 -13.75 -2.03
C GLY A 20 2.52 -12.46 -2.35
N LEU A 21 3.64 -12.62 -3.03
CA LEU A 21 4.47 -11.55 -3.59
C LEU A 21 3.95 -11.17 -4.97
N TYR A 22 3.77 -9.87 -5.19
CA TYR A 22 3.43 -9.30 -6.49
C TYR A 22 4.68 -8.73 -7.16
N ARG A 23 4.86 -9.01 -8.45
CA ARG A 23 5.95 -8.47 -9.27
C ARG A 23 5.43 -7.93 -10.59
N LEU A 24 5.96 -6.79 -11.01
CA LEU A 24 5.74 -6.21 -12.33
C LEU A 24 6.85 -6.67 -13.28
N GLY A 25 6.48 -7.01 -14.54
CA GLY A 25 7.43 -7.36 -15.59
C GLY A 25 7.32 -8.81 -16.06
N ASP A 26 8.25 -9.23 -16.94
CA ASP A 26 8.33 -10.60 -17.43
C ASP A 26 9.29 -11.44 -16.56
N PRO A 27 8.88 -12.61 -16.07
CA PRO A 27 9.75 -13.54 -15.34
C PRO A 27 11.00 -13.97 -16.12
N HIS A 28 10.96 -13.86 -17.48
CA HIS A 28 12.07 -14.22 -18.36
C HIS A 28 12.97 -13.02 -18.71
N ASP A 29 12.58 -11.79 -18.44
CA ASP A 29 13.39 -10.61 -18.68
C ASP A 29 14.20 -10.23 -17.43
N LEU A 30 15.46 -10.67 -17.41
CA LEU A 30 16.41 -10.36 -16.34
C LEU A 30 16.77 -8.85 -16.26
N ARG A 31 16.53 -8.08 -17.33
CA ARG A 31 16.79 -6.63 -17.38
C ARG A 31 15.63 -5.80 -16.83
N GLY A 32 14.41 -6.33 -16.85
CA GLY A 32 13.20 -5.71 -16.32
C GLY A 32 12.97 -5.92 -14.82
N GLN A 33 13.80 -6.72 -14.14
CA GLN A 33 13.66 -7.08 -12.72
C GLN A 33 14.04 -5.95 -11.73
N GLY A 34 14.12 -4.71 -12.16
CA GLY A 34 14.26 -3.56 -11.27
C GLY A 34 13.00 -3.40 -10.41
N GLU A 35 12.89 -4.20 -9.33
CA GLU A 35 11.95 -3.85 -8.27
C GLU A 35 12.24 -2.40 -7.88
N GLY A 36 11.33 -1.48 -8.20
CA GLY A 36 11.45 -0.09 -7.78
C GLY A 36 11.69 -0.05 -6.26
N LEU A 37 12.43 0.94 -5.79
CA LEU A 37 12.76 1.11 -4.37
C LEU A 37 11.50 0.98 -3.48
N TYR A 38 10.37 1.47 -3.97
CA TYR A 38 9.07 1.36 -3.32
C TYR A 38 8.63 -0.10 -3.07
N TRP A 39 8.72 -0.98 -4.08
CA TRP A 39 8.32 -2.39 -3.94
C TRP A 39 9.23 -3.19 -3.01
N ARG A 40 10.51 -2.87 -3.00
CA ARG A 40 11.47 -3.46 -2.05
C ARG A 40 11.12 -3.06 -0.62
N TYR A 41 10.82 -1.78 -0.41
CA TYR A 41 10.38 -1.25 0.88
C TYR A 41 9.05 -1.89 1.33
N GLU A 42 8.04 -1.94 0.47
CA GLU A 42 6.73 -2.55 0.78
C GLU A 42 6.88 -4.04 1.13
N THR A 43 7.68 -4.79 0.36
CA THR A 43 7.99 -6.20 0.64
C THR A 43 8.70 -6.35 1.99
N PHE A 44 9.65 -5.49 2.31
CA PHE A 44 10.33 -5.50 3.60
C PHE A 44 9.34 -5.28 4.75
N ILE A 45 8.49 -4.26 4.66
CA ILE A 45 7.47 -3.98 5.68
C ILE A 45 6.55 -5.19 5.88
N LYS A 46 5.98 -5.75 4.81
CA LYS A 46 5.09 -6.92 4.91
C LYS A 46 5.77 -8.13 5.54
N ARG A 47 7.05 -8.36 5.26
CA ARG A 47 7.83 -9.42 5.92
C ARG A 47 7.95 -9.19 7.43
N GLN A 48 8.24 -7.94 7.85
CA GLN A 48 8.36 -7.63 9.28
C GLN A 48 7.00 -7.72 9.99
N GLU A 49 5.94 -7.17 9.41
CA GLU A 49 4.57 -7.28 9.94
C GLU A 49 4.15 -8.74 10.09
N SER A 50 4.40 -9.56 9.07
CA SER A 50 4.08 -11.00 9.10
C SER A 50 4.84 -11.75 10.21
N ARG A 51 6.07 -11.34 10.52
CA ARG A 51 6.87 -11.96 11.61
C ARG A 51 6.38 -11.54 12.98
N LEU A 52 6.07 -10.24 13.13
CA LEU A 52 5.70 -9.67 14.43
C LEU A 52 4.24 -10.02 14.82
N HIS A 53 3.31 -9.91 13.87
CA HIS A 53 1.87 -10.14 14.12
C HIS A 53 1.09 -10.50 12.86
N SER A 54 0.65 -9.52 12.08
CA SER A 54 -0.15 -9.70 10.86
C SER A 54 0.14 -8.61 9.87
N ILE A 55 0.15 -8.95 8.56
CA ILE A 55 0.21 -7.94 7.50
C ILE A 55 -1.11 -7.17 7.44
N LEU A 56 -1.00 -5.92 7.01
CA LEU A 56 -2.14 -5.04 6.76
C LEU A 56 -2.58 -5.15 5.30
N GLY A 57 -3.65 -5.92 5.07
CA GLY A 57 -4.16 -6.19 3.72
C GLY A 57 -3.30 -7.20 2.94
N ALA A 58 -3.81 -7.67 1.82
CA ALA A 58 -3.16 -8.59 0.91
C ALA A 58 -2.80 -7.90 -0.42
N HIS A 59 -2.05 -8.58 -1.28
CA HIS A 59 -1.92 -8.19 -2.68
C HIS A 59 -3.08 -8.79 -3.46
N GLY A 60 -3.91 -7.95 -4.09
CA GLY A 60 -5.09 -8.38 -4.85
C GLY A 60 -4.80 -9.38 -5.96
N ALA A 61 -3.57 -9.39 -6.49
CA ALA A 61 -3.15 -10.32 -7.53
C ALA A 61 -3.05 -11.78 -7.05
N LEU A 62 -2.70 -12.02 -5.77
CA LEU A 62 -2.54 -13.38 -5.25
C LEU A 62 -2.65 -13.41 -3.72
N TYR A 63 -3.76 -13.91 -3.21
CA TYR A 63 -3.91 -14.25 -1.80
C TYR A 63 -4.88 -15.43 -1.63
N ALA A 64 -4.84 -16.04 -0.47
CA ALA A 64 -5.75 -17.12 -0.09
C ALA A 64 -6.28 -16.88 1.33
N ILE A 65 -7.51 -17.33 1.60
CA ILE A 65 -8.17 -17.20 2.90
C ILE A 65 -8.80 -18.52 3.32
N ARG A 66 -9.02 -18.71 4.62
CA ARG A 66 -9.91 -19.78 5.10
C ARG A 66 -11.35 -19.41 4.74
N LYS A 67 -12.00 -20.25 3.95
CA LYS A 67 -13.41 -20.02 3.51
C LYS A 67 -14.35 -19.77 4.68
N SER A 68 -14.17 -20.46 5.80
CA SER A 68 -15.00 -20.31 7.01
C SER A 68 -14.92 -18.94 7.67
N LEU A 69 -13.87 -18.16 7.37
CA LEU A 69 -13.64 -16.82 7.94
C LEU A 69 -14.08 -15.70 6.99
N PHE A 70 -14.50 -16.06 5.79
CA PHE A 70 -14.96 -15.07 4.81
C PHE A 70 -16.26 -14.43 5.26
N GLN A 71 -16.28 -13.11 5.28
CA GLN A 71 -17.46 -12.29 5.48
C GLN A 71 -17.72 -11.47 4.21
N PRO A 72 -18.94 -11.53 3.65
CA PRO A 72 -19.29 -10.71 2.50
C PRO A 72 -19.08 -9.22 2.81
N LEU A 73 -18.51 -8.52 1.85
CA LEU A 73 -18.37 -7.06 1.91
C LEU A 73 -19.63 -6.39 1.37
N THR A 74 -19.78 -5.11 1.64
CA THR A 74 -20.81 -4.28 1.02
C THR A 74 -20.49 -4.07 -0.47
N GLU A 75 -21.52 -3.91 -1.31
CA GLU A 75 -21.35 -3.66 -2.74
C GLU A 75 -20.55 -2.39 -3.05
N THR A 76 -20.50 -1.46 -2.11
CA THR A 76 -19.76 -0.20 -2.20
C THR A 76 -18.30 -0.31 -1.78
N SER A 77 -17.82 -1.49 -1.34
CA SER A 77 -16.44 -1.69 -0.91
C SER A 77 -15.48 -1.58 -2.09
N ILE A 78 -14.46 -0.72 -1.95
CA ILE A 78 -13.55 -0.38 -3.05
C ILE A 78 -12.31 -1.29 -3.07
N ASN A 79 -11.70 -1.53 -1.91
CA ASN A 79 -10.46 -2.29 -1.76
C ASN A 79 -10.72 -3.60 -1.02
N ASP A 80 -11.25 -4.58 -1.71
CA ASP A 80 -11.57 -5.91 -1.17
C ASP A 80 -10.33 -6.67 -0.70
N ASP A 81 -9.23 -6.54 -1.42
CA ASP A 81 -7.92 -7.11 -1.10
C ASP A 81 -7.32 -6.59 0.22
N TYR A 82 -7.83 -5.48 0.71
CA TYR A 82 -7.50 -4.95 2.02
C TYR A 82 -8.54 -5.34 3.08
N LEU A 83 -9.82 -5.15 2.78
CA LEU A 83 -10.90 -5.33 3.76
C LEU A 83 -11.07 -6.79 4.16
N ILE A 84 -11.05 -7.73 3.22
CA ILE A 84 -11.21 -9.17 3.52
C ILE A 84 -10.15 -9.67 4.50
N PRO A 85 -8.84 -9.48 4.26
CA PRO A 85 -7.80 -9.86 5.22
C PRO A 85 -7.95 -9.19 6.59
N MET A 86 -8.31 -7.90 6.60
CA MET A 86 -8.45 -7.17 7.86
C MET A 86 -9.67 -7.62 8.68
N ARG A 87 -10.78 -8.00 8.04
CA ARG A 87 -11.91 -8.64 8.72
C ARG A 87 -11.53 -9.98 9.34
N ILE A 88 -10.64 -10.73 8.70
CA ILE A 88 -10.09 -11.97 9.26
C ILE A 88 -9.20 -11.66 10.48
N VAL A 89 -8.39 -10.61 10.42
CA VAL A 89 -7.58 -10.15 11.56
C VAL A 89 -8.47 -9.63 12.71
N GLU A 90 -9.59 -8.97 12.41
CA GLU A 90 -10.59 -8.58 13.41
C GLU A 90 -11.16 -9.80 14.19
N GLN A 91 -11.32 -10.93 13.53
CA GLN A 91 -11.77 -12.18 14.15
C GLN A 91 -10.70 -12.86 15.02
N GLY A 92 -9.48 -12.28 15.11
CA GLY A 92 -8.39 -12.81 15.93
C GLY A 92 -7.42 -13.74 15.20
N TYR A 93 -7.60 -13.95 13.89
CA TYR A 93 -6.68 -14.75 13.08
C TYR A 93 -5.55 -13.89 12.53
N ARG A 94 -4.49 -14.55 12.07
CA ARG A 94 -3.33 -13.91 11.48
C ARG A 94 -3.45 -13.83 9.96
N SER A 95 -3.02 -12.71 9.40
CA SER A 95 -2.72 -12.55 7.98
C SER A 95 -1.22 -12.57 7.80
N VAL A 96 -0.68 -13.49 6.98
CA VAL A 96 0.76 -13.69 6.81
C VAL A 96 1.21 -13.46 5.38
N TYR A 97 2.50 -13.19 5.20
CA TYR A 97 3.12 -12.93 3.91
C TYR A 97 4.01 -14.10 3.48
N GLU A 98 3.74 -14.67 2.29
CA GLU A 98 4.50 -15.77 1.70
C GLU A 98 5.26 -15.30 0.45
N PRO A 99 6.53 -14.92 0.58
CA PRO A 99 7.31 -14.37 -0.55
C PRO A 99 7.67 -15.41 -1.62
N ALA A 100 7.55 -16.72 -1.33
CA ALA A 100 7.77 -17.77 -2.32
C ALA A 100 6.56 -17.98 -3.25
N ALA A 101 5.39 -17.44 -2.90
CA ALA A 101 4.19 -17.42 -3.74
C ALA A 101 4.20 -16.15 -4.60
N VAL A 102 4.71 -16.24 -5.82
CA VAL A 102 4.90 -15.09 -6.70
C VAL A 102 3.81 -15.02 -7.77
N ALA A 103 3.18 -13.85 -7.93
CA ALA A 103 2.35 -13.48 -9.06
C ALA A 103 3.05 -12.41 -9.91
N TRP A 104 3.02 -12.59 -11.23
CA TRP A 104 3.61 -11.67 -12.20
C TRP A 104 2.52 -10.96 -12.98
N GLU A 105 2.60 -9.64 -13.12
CA GLU A 105 1.76 -8.84 -13.99
C GLU A 105 2.60 -8.22 -15.10
N ARG A 106 2.20 -8.43 -16.35
CA ARG A 106 2.96 -8.03 -17.54
C ARG A 106 2.58 -6.65 -18.07
N GLU A 107 1.39 -6.17 -17.73
CA GLU A 107 0.88 -4.91 -18.28
C GLU A 107 1.35 -3.71 -17.46
N VAL A 108 1.89 -2.71 -18.17
CA VAL A 108 2.12 -1.36 -17.64
C VAL A 108 0.87 -0.55 -17.96
N ALA A 109 0.17 -0.06 -16.94
CA ALA A 109 -0.99 0.80 -17.11
C ALA A 109 -0.63 2.10 -17.86
N SER A 110 -1.55 2.62 -18.69
CA SER A 110 -1.41 3.97 -19.25
C SER A 110 -1.38 5.02 -18.13
N VAL A 111 -0.84 6.21 -18.41
CA VAL A 111 -0.77 7.31 -17.41
C VAL A 111 -2.15 7.69 -16.88
N GLU A 112 -3.14 7.78 -17.78
CA GLU A 112 -4.54 8.06 -17.43
C GLU A 112 -5.16 6.95 -16.60
N GLY A 113 -4.90 5.70 -16.95
CA GLY A 113 -5.34 4.51 -16.20
C GLY A 113 -4.73 4.45 -14.81
N GLU A 114 -3.45 4.80 -14.68
CA GLU A 114 -2.76 4.83 -13.39
C GLU A 114 -3.32 5.92 -12.47
N PHE A 115 -3.62 7.12 -13.00
CA PHE A 115 -4.23 8.18 -12.22
C PHE A 115 -5.65 7.81 -11.72
N ALA A 116 -6.48 7.24 -12.59
CA ALA A 116 -7.80 6.75 -12.22
C ALA A 116 -7.73 5.65 -11.14
N ARG A 117 -6.78 4.72 -11.29
CA ARG A 117 -6.49 3.66 -10.31
C ARG A 117 -6.08 4.25 -8.96
N ARG A 118 -5.14 5.21 -8.93
CA ARG A 118 -4.69 5.86 -7.68
C ARG A 118 -5.80 6.62 -6.98
N ARG A 119 -6.64 7.33 -7.74
CA ARG A 119 -7.82 8.01 -7.18
C ARG A 119 -8.78 7.03 -6.52
N ARG A 120 -9.06 5.89 -7.18
CA ARG A 120 -9.89 4.83 -6.61
C ARG A 120 -9.28 4.25 -5.33
N ILE A 121 -7.98 3.94 -5.35
CA ILE A 121 -7.27 3.42 -4.17
C ILE A 121 -7.29 4.44 -3.02
N ALA A 122 -7.12 5.73 -3.30
CA ALA A 122 -7.18 6.77 -2.27
C ALA A 122 -8.57 6.86 -1.62
N ALA A 123 -9.64 6.82 -2.43
CA ALA A 123 -11.02 6.77 -1.92
C ALA A 123 -11.25 5.52 -1.04
N GLY A 124 -10.77 4.35 -1.51
CA GLY A 124 -10.82 3.12 -0.73
C GLY A 124 -10.00 3.19 0.56
N ASN A 125 -8.86 3.88 0.57
CA ASN A 125 -8.06 4.09 1.78
C ASN A 125 -8.82 4.91 2.84
N CYS A 126 -9.57 5.92 2.44
CA CYS A 126 -10.44 6.68 3.36
C CYS A 126 -11.56 5.78 3.90
N GLN A 127 -12.28 5.08 3.01
CA GLN A 127 -13.37 4.17 3.39
C GLN A 127 -12.90 3.12 4.39
N GLN A 128 -11.86 2.38 4.07
CA GLN A 128 -11.36 1.29 4.93
C GLN A 128 -10.79 1.80 6.26
N THR A 129 -10.22 3.02 6.28
CA THR A 129 -9.74 3.63 7.53
C THR A 129 -10.91 3.87 8.50
N VAL A 130 -12.03 4.37 7.99
CA VAL A 130 -13.25 4.60 8.79
C VAL A 130 -13.89 3.27 9.23
N GLU A 131 -14.02 2.31 8.30
CA GLU A 131 -14.62 1.00 8.60
C GLU A 131 -13.83 0.20 9.64
N LEU A 132 -12.51 0.36 9.67
CA LEU A 132 -11.60 -0.39 10.52
C LEU A 132 -11.08 0.39 11.73
N LEU A 133 -11.74 1.48 12.15
CA LEU A 133 -11.33 2.27 13.32
C LEU A 133 -11.15 1.43 14.60
N ARG A 134 -11.92 0.33 14.73
CA ARG A 134 -11.76 -0.63 15.83
C ARG A 134 -10.39 -1.30 15.90
N MET A 135 -9.63 -1.30 14.77
CA MET A 135 -8.26 -1.82 14.74
C MET A 135 -7.28 -0.94 15.53
N LEU A 136 -7.63 0.31 15.82
CA LEU A 136 -6.83 1.22 16.66
C LEU A 136 -6.91 0.89 18.15
N SER A 137 -7.74 -0.08 18.55
CA SER A 137 -7.83 -0.49 19.95
C SER A 137 -6.45 -0.95 20.47
N PRO A 138 -5.97 -0.44 21.62
CA PRO A 138 -4.71 -0.88 22.24
C PRO A 138 -4.65 -2.39 22.51
N LEU A 139 -5.81 -3.03 22.69
CA LEU A 139 -5.91 -4.48 22.91
C LEU A 139 -5.41 -5.31 21.70
N ARG A 140 -5.25 -4.70 20.53
CA ARG A 140 -4.71 -5.34 19.33
C ARG A 140 -3.19 -5.24 19.21
N GLY A 141 -2.53 -4.62 20.17
CA GLY A 141 -1.06 -4.56 20.25
C GLY A 141 -0.40 -4.04 18.98
N GLY A 142 0.55 -4.79 18.42
CA GLY A 142 1.32 -4.39 17.24
C GLY A 142 0.49 -4.15 15.99
N VAL A 143 -0.65 -4.82 15.83
CA VAL A 143 -1.57 -4.58 14.69
C VAL A 143 -2.13 -3.15 14.75
N ALA A 144 -2.51 -2.65 15.94
CA ALA A 144 -3.00 -1.28 16.10
C ALA A 144 -1.93 -0.25 15.75
N VAL A 145 -0.68 -0.48 16.18
CA VAL A 145 0.46 0.41 15.86
C VAL A 145 0.72 0.44 14.36
N SER A 146 0.77 -0.73 13.70
CA SER A 146 0.96 -0.81 12.26
C SER A 146 -0.19 -0.17 11.49
N PHE A 147 -1.43 -0.41 11.90
CA PHE A 147 -2.61 0.19 11.28
C PHE A 147 -2.59 1.72 11.39
N PHE A 148 -2.27 2.26 12.56
CA PHE A 148 -2.13 3.69 12.75
C PHE A 148 -1.02 4.27 11.87
N SER A 149 0.21 3.73 11.96
CA SER A 149 1.38 4.29 11.27
C SER A 149 1.32 4.12 9.75
N HIS A 150 0.93 2.94 9.24
CA HIS A 150 1.00 2.65 7.81
C HIS A 150 -0.28 3.00 7.07
N LYS A 151 -1.43 3.07 7.75
CA LYS A 151 -2.72 3.35 7.09
C LYS A 151 -3.30 4.68 7.47
N VAL A 152 -3.55 4.93 8.76
CA VAL A 152 -4.18 6.18 9.21
C VAL A 152 -3.31 7.38 8.86
N LEU A 153 -2.03 7.38 9.29
CA LEU A 153 -1.11 8.49 9.00
C LEU A 153 -0.93 8.71 7.50
N ARG A 154 -0.82 7.64 6.71
CA ARG A 154 -0.71 7.74 5.25
C ARG A 154 -1.96 8.35 4.61
N THR A 155 -3.16 7.99 5.11
CA THR A 155 -4.43 8.53 4.61
C THR A 155 -4.58 10.02 4.92
N VAL A 156 -4.11 10.47 6.09
CA VAL A 156 -4.18 11.88 6.49
C VAL A 156 -2.95 12.71 6.08
N ALA A 157 -1.91 12.09 5.54
CA ALA A 157 -0.68 12.78 5.11
C ALA A 157 -0.92 13.98 4.19
N PRO A 158 -1.85 13.94 3.19
CA PRO A 158 -2.15 15.11 2.38
C PRO A 158 -2.64 16.31 3.19
N LEU A 159 -3.40 16.08 4.27
CA LEU A 159 -3.86 17.16 5.16
C LEU A 159 -2.69 17.80 5.90
N PHE A 160 -1.74 16.98 6.38
CA PHE A 160 -0.51 17.49 6.99
C PHE A 160 0.34 18.28 6.00
N MET A 161 0.42 17.84 4.74
CA MET A 161 1.14 18.58 3.70
C MET A 161 0.49 19.94 3.44
N VAL A 162 -0.84 20.04 3.40
CA VAL A 162 -1.56 21.30 3.26
C VAL A 162 -1.36 22.19 4.50
N ALA A 163 -1.49 21.64 5.70
CA ALA A 163 -1.26 22.37 6.93
C ALA A 163 0.18 22.91 7.03
N LEU A 164 1.16 22.10 6.63
CA LEU A 164 2.56 22.51 6.55
C LEU A 164 2.76 23.64 5.54
N LEU A 165 2.11 23.58 4.37
CA LEU A 165 2.17 24.65 3.37
C LEU A 165 1.63 25.97 3.94
N ILE A 166 0.44 25.93 4.53
CA ILE A 166 -0.19 27.12 5.13
C ILE A 166 0.71 27.70 6.21
N SER A 167 1.19 26.87 7.15
CA SER A 167 2.04 27.34 8.25
C SER A 167 3.39 27.88 7.76
N SER A 168 3.93 27.34 6.66
CA SER A 168 5.20 27.78 6.08
C SER A 168 5.09 29.13 5.36
N VAL A 169 3.93 29.42 4.77
CA VAL A 169 3.69 30.73 4.12
C VAL A 169 3.57 31.86 5.17
N TRP A 170 3.01 31.55 6.34
CA TRP A 170 2.70 32.57 7.37
C TRP A 170 3.74 32.59 8.49
N GLY A 171 4.65 31.63 8.52
CA GLY A 171 5.67 31.52 9.56
C GLY A 171 6.86 32.43 9.30
N PRO A 172 7.24 33.36 10.22
CA PRO A 172 8.36 34.28 10.03
C PRO A 172 9.73 33.66 10.35
N THR A 173 9.87 32.34 10.29
CA THR A 173 11.09 31.63 10.70
C THR A 173 11.88 31.10 9.51
N PRO A 174 13.22 30.96 9.61
CA PRO A 174 14.03 30.35 8.55
C PRO A 174 13.61 28.89 8.25
N TRP A 175 13.09 28.18 9.24
CA TRP A 175 12.56 26.83 9.07
C TRP A 175 11.30 26.80 8.20
N ALA A 176 10.42 27.80 8.32
CA ALA A 176 9.25 27.95 7.47
C ALA A 176 9.64 28.19 6.01
N ALA A 177 10.64 29.05 5.75
CA ALA A 177 11.18 29.29 4.43
C ALA A 177 11.82 28.01 3.84
N ALA A 178 12.60 27.27 4.61
CA ALA A 178 13.18 26.00 4.19
C ALA A 178 12.11 24.95 3.84
N ALA A 179 11.08 24.82 4.66
CA ALA A 179 9.95 23.93 4.41
C ALA A 179 9.19 24.31 3.13
N LEU A 180 8.97 25.60 2.88
CA LEU A 180 8.31 26.10 1.69
C LEU A 180 9.12 25.80 0.42
N ILE A 181 10.45 26.03 0.46
CA ILE A 181 11.34 25.69 -0.66
C ILE A 181 11.31 24.18 -0.95
N LEU A 182 11.40 23.35 0.08
CA LEU A 182 11.36 21.88 -0.08
C LEU A 182 10.04 21.42 -0.68
N GLN A 183 8.90 21.96 -0.24
CA GLN A 183 7.60 21.67 -0.81
C GLN A 183 7.47 22.15 -2.26
N ALA A 184 7.96 23.35 -2.57
CA ALA A 184 7.95 23.88 -3.94
C ALA A 184 8.78 22.99 -4.88
N MET A 185 9.95 22.50 -4.44
CA MET A 185 10.75 21.54 -5.21
C MET A 185 10.01 20.21 -5.41
N LEU A 186 9.38 19.68 -4.36
CA LEU A 186 8.63 18.42 -4.43
C LEU A 186 7.45 18.53 -5.41
N TYR A 187 6.60 19.55 -5.25
CA TYR A 187 5.43 19.72 -6.11
C TYR A 187 5.82 20.11 -7.54
N GLY A 188 6.87 20.93 -7.69
CA GLY A 188 7.42 21.30 -9.00
C GLY A 188 7.96 20.09 -9.74
N SER A 189 8.74 19.23 -9.07
CA SER A 189 9.26 18.00 -9.69
C SER A 189 8.13 17.04 -10.10
N ALA A 190 7.09 16.90 -9.28
CA ALA A 190 5.93 16.10 -9.62
C ALA A 190 5.17 16.67 -10.83
N ALA A 191 4.96 17.99 -10.88
CA ALA A 191 4.31 18.65 -12.00
C ALA A 191 5.11 18.50 -13.32
N VAL A 192 6.41 18.70 -13.26
CA VAL A 192 7.31 18.48 -14.41
C VAL A 192 7.29 17.01 -14.85
N GLY A 193 7.36 16.07 -13.92
CA GLY A 193 7.27 14.64 -14.20
C GLY A 193 5.96 14.28 -14.92
N TYR A 194 4.84 14.79 -14.45
CA TYR A 194 3.53 14.62 -15.08
C TYR A 194 3.48 15.19 -16.50
N LEU A 195 4.01 16.40 -16.71
CA LEU A 195 4.04 17.03 -18.04
C LEU A 195 4.95 16.27 -19.01
N CYS A 196 6.11 15.79 -18.56
CA CYS A 196 7.02 14.96 -19.36
C CYS A 196 6.33 13.65 -19.77
N GLN A 197 5.64 12.98 -18.85
CA GLN A 197 4.92 11.74 -19.17
C GLN A 197 3.81 11.98 -20.20
N ARG A 198 3.04 13.07 -20.09
CA ARG A 198 2.02 13.43 -21.09
C ARG A 198 2.59 13.69 -22.49
N ARG A 199 3.87 14.09 -22.57
CA ARG A 199 4.59 14.29 -23.85
C ARG A 199 5.35 13.04 -24.32
N GLY A 200 5.17 11.90 -23.65
CA GLY A 200 5.87 10.64 -23.99
C GLY A 200 7.36 10.60 -23.58
N TRP A 201 7.82 11.54 -22.76
CA TRP A 201 9.18 11.57 -22.27
C TRP A 201 9.29 10.80 -20.96
N THR A 202 10.03 9.70 -20.97
CA THR A 202 10.27 8.89 -19.75
C THR A 202 11.55 9.35 -19.05
N VAL A 203 11.42 10.20 -18.05
CA VAL A 203 12.52 10.62 -17.18
C VAL A 203 12.42 9.88 -15.87
N ARG A 204 13.22 8.81 -15.69
CA ARG A 204 13.15 7.88 -14.53
C ARG A 204 13.19 8.57 -13.17
N TRP A 205 13.94 9.66 -13.02
CA TRP A 205 14.07 10.41 -11.78
C TRP A 205 12.86 11.30 -11.45
N LEU A 206 12.13 11.77 -12.45
CA LEU A 206 10.96 12.63 -12.29
C LEU A 206 9.65 11.83 -12.14
N SER A 207 9.66 10.53 -12.46
CA SER A 207 8.50 9.65 -12.27
C SER A 207 8.42 9.06 -10.86
N ALA A 208 9.46 9.20 -10.04
CA ALA A 208 9.50 8.67 -8.67
C ALA A 208 8.53 9.34 -7.68
N PRO A 209 8.21 10.67 -7.78
CA PRO A 209 7.22 11.33 -6.92
C PRO A 209 5.76 11.11 -7.35
N LEU A 210 5.51 10.53 -8.52
CA LEU A 210 4.19 10.25 -9.07
C LEU A 210 3.77 8.81 -8.77
#